data_48111c84f1977e37ad525214169ae799
#
_entry.id   48111c84f1977e37ad525214169ae799
#
_cell.length_a   1.000
_cell.length_b   1.000
_cell.length_c   1.000
_cell.angle_alpha   90.00
_cell.angle_beta   90.00
_cell.angle_gamma   90.00
#
_symmetry.space_group_name_H-M   'P 1'
#
loop_
_entity.id
_entity.type
_entity.pdbx_description
1 polymer ?
#
loop_
_entity_poly.entity_id
_entity_poly.type
_entity_poly.pdbx_seq_one_letter_code
_entity_poly.pdbx_strand_id
1 'polypeptide(L)'
;MTMKKTIGIKRNFIIIIIGILFSACTQKENASQQALLLELVQAEAVMYEHPDSALGVLQGMKVPASSDKLQNATWALLTVQAKYKNYKEELADSTLINIAYDYFMKQDDARRKAMVLYYKGVLYGKADKTQEAQESYLKAIEEVEKTKDYQLAHLIYSSIGNIYLYNSLNEYALQM
;
A
#
# COMPACT_ATOMS: atom_id res chain seq x y z
N MET A 1 42.59 -63.23 -11.77
CA MET A 1 41.90 -62.90 -10.51
C MET A 1 42.21 -61.44 -10.17
N THR A 2 41.28 -60.55 -10.15
CA THR A 2 41.32 -59.11 -9.83
C THR A 2 40.81 -58.21 -10.99
N MET A 3 39.51 -58.19 -11.15
CA MET A 3 38.82 -57.06 -11.80
C MET A 3 37.38 -56.94 -11.24
N LYS A 4 37.19 -56.52 -9.98
CA LYS A 4 35.87 -56.24 -9.41
C LYS A 4 35.84 -55.09 -8.38
N LYS A 5 36.83 -54.17 -8.36
CA LYS A 5 36.87 -53.11 -7.34
C LYS A 5 36.72 -51.69 -7.85
N THR A 6 36.58 -51.47 -9.15
CA THR A 6 36.59 -50.09 -9.72
C THR A 6 35.21 -49.52 -10.06
N ILE A 7 34.15 -50.34 -9.99
CA ILE A 7 32.79 -49.88 -10.40
C ILE A 7 32.03 -49.27 -9.19
N GLY A 8 32.36 -49.62 -7.96
CA GLY A 8 31.67 -49.12 -6.75
C GLY A 8 31.96 -47.63 -6.44
N ILE A 9 33.19 -47.19 -6.69
CA ILE A 9 33.63 -45.85 -6.35
C ILE A 9 33.00 -44.76 -7.28
N LYS A 10 32.86 -45.09 -8.56
CA LYS A 10 32.25 -44.14 -9.55
C LYS A 10 30.76 -43.95 -9.30
N ARG A 11 30.03 -44.97 -8.83
CA ARG A 11 28.60 -44.90 -8.59
C ARG A 11 28.27 -44.04 -7.33
N ASN A 12 29.10 -44.12 -6.28
CA ASN A 12 28.94 -43.32 -5.10
C ASN A 12 29.31 -41.83 -5.32
N PHE A 13 30.31 -41.56 -6.19
CA PHE A 13 30.65 -40.18 -6.56
C PHE A 13 29.56 -39.49 -7.37
N ILE A 14 28.88 -40.21 -8.29
CA ILE A 14 27.77 -39.66 -9.07
C ILE A 14 26.56 -39.34 -8.18
N ILE A 15 26.26 -40.17 -7.18
CA ILE A 15 25.14 -39.93 -6.22
C ILE A 15 25.43 -38.71 -5.33
N ILE A 16 26.68 -38.50 -4.93
CA ILE A 16 27.07 -37.31 -4.14
C ILE A 16 26.96 -36.02 -4.97
N ILE A 17 27.34 -36.04 -6.24
CA ILE A 17 27.24 -34.88 -7.15
C ILE A 17 25.79 -34.54 -7.45
N ILE A 18 24.88 -35.50 -7.60
CA ILE A 18 23.45 -35.28 -7.78
C ILE A 18 22.81 -34.73 -6.53
N GLY A 19 23.25 -35.17 -5.34
CA GLY A 19 22.77 -34.64 -4.05
C GLY A 19 23.14 -33.18 -3.83
N ILE A 20 24.29 -32.71 -4.32
CA ILE A 20 24.73 -31.32 -4.18
C ILE A 20 23.98 -30.39 -5.15
N LEU A 21 23.57 -30.88 -6.32
CA LEU A 21 22.79 -30.08 -7.26
C LEU A 21 21.34 -29.86 -6.85
N PHE A 22 20.77 -30.74 -6.00
CA PHE A 22 19.42 -30.53 -5.45
C PHE A 22 19.36 -29.59 -4.24
N SER A 23 20.48 -29.30 -3.57
CA SER A 23 20.54 -28.36 -2.46
C SER A 23 20.67 -26.89 -2.90
N ALA A 24 20.86 -26.62 -4.18
CA ALA A 24 21.05 -25.26 -4.70
C ALA A 24 19.75 -24.59 -5.19
N CYS A 25 18.60 -25.26 -5.09
CA CYS A 25 17.33 -24.74 -5.65
C CYS A 25 16.22 -24.52 -4.63
N THR A 26 16.51 -24.19 -3.36
CA THR A 26 15.48 -23.76 -2.41
C THR A 26 15.92 -22.57 -1.55
N GLN A 27 16.70 -21.67 -2.11
CA GLN A 27 16.67 -20.28 -1.71
C GLN A 27 15.84 -19.50 -2.73
N LYS A 28 14.57 -19.83 -2.84
CA LYS A 28 13.59 -18.82 -3.18
C LYS A 28 13.64 -17.85 -2.00
N GLU A 29 14.25 -16.69 -2.25
CA GLU A 29 14.24 -15.57 -1.32
C GLU A 29 12.83 -15.47 -0.75
N ASN A 30 12.67 -15.85 0.51
CA ASN A 30 11.72 -15.16 1.34
C ASN A 30 12.22 -13.73 1.27
N ALA A 31 11.63 -12.92 0.38
CA ALA A 31 11.71 -11.49 0.48
C ALA A 31 11.36 -11.23 1.94
N SER A 32 12.36 -10.95 2.74
CA SER A 32 12.19 -10.68 4.16
C SER A 32 11.19 -9.53 4.16
N GLN A 33 9.98 -9.79 4.63
CA GLN A 33 8.95 -8.79 4.71
C GLN A 33 9.54 -7.74 5.64
N GLN A 34 10.06 -6.67 5.03
CA GLN A 34 10.78 -5.64 5.77
C GLN A 34 9.82 -5.07 6.81
N ALA A 35 10.14 -5.23 8.08
CA ALA A 35 9.31 -4.72 9.15
C ALA A 35 9.22 -3.20 9.05
N LEU A 36 8.05 -2.65 9.30
CA LEU A 36 7.86 -1.21 9.37
C LEU A 36 8.58 -0.63 10.59
N LEU A 37 9.04 0.61 10.46
CA LEU A 37 9.55 1.40 11.58
C LEU A 37 8.49 1.49 12.67
N LEU A 38 8.94 1.44 13.93
CA LEU A 38 8.04 1.42 15.08
C LEU A 38 7.11 2.64 15.09
N GLU A 39 7.62 3.81 14.74
CA GLU A 39 6.85 5.05 14.67
C GLU A 39 5.71 4.98 13.63
N LEU A 40 5.95 4.33 12.49
CA LEU A 40 4.91 4.12 11.48
C LEU A 40 3.81 3.19 11.98
N VAL A 41 4.19 2.11 12.67
CA VAL A 41 3.25 1.18 13.30
C VAL A 41 2.43 1.89 14.39
N GLN A 42 3.07 2.71 15.23
CA GLN A 42 2.40 3.49 16.28
C GLN A 42 1.43 4.51 15.69
N ALA A 43 1.86 5.28 14.67
CA ALA A 43 0.99 6.26 14.01
C ALA A 43 -0.24 5.57 13.38
N GLU A 44 -0.06 4.44 12.72
CA GLU A 44 -1.17 3.70 12.12
C GLU A 44 -2.14 3.16 13.16
N ALA A 45 -1.65 2.63 14.27
CA ALA A 45 -2.47 2.07 15.34
C ALA A 45 -3.44 3.10 15.96
N VAL A 46 -3.02 4.36 16.09
CA VAL A 46 -3.85 5.42 16.69
C VAL A 46 -4.60 6.28 15.67
N MET A 47 -4.41 6.04 14.39
CA MET A 47 -4.87 6.89 13.29
C MET A 47 -6.39 7.17 13.29
N TYR A 48 -7.19 6.20 13.67
CA TYR A 48 -8.65 6.35 13.65
C TYR A 48 -9.21 7.07 14.87
N GLU A 49 -8.69 6.79 16.05
CA GLU A 49 -9.20 7.33 17.31
C GLU A 49 -8.51 8.65 17.69
N HIS A 50 -7.22 8.77 17.39
CA HIS A 50 -6.38 9.91 17.76
C HIS A 50 -5.53 10.38 16.57
N PRO A 51 -6.14 10.92 15.50
CA PRO A 51 -5.42 11.34 14.29
C PRO A 51 -4.42 12.48 14.53
N ASP A 52 -4.67 13.32 15.55
CA ASP A 52 -3.74 14.35 16.02
C ASP A 52 -2.45 13.74 16.58
N SER A 53 -2.58 12.72 17.42
CA SER A 53 -1.43 11.97 17.95
C SER A 53 -0.67 11.26 16.84
N ALA A 54 -1.38 10.64 15.89
CA ALA A 54 -0.75 10.03 14.71
C ALA A 54 0.06 11.06 13.91
N LEU A 55 -0.50 12.24 13.67
CA LEU A 55 0.20 13.32 12.98
C LEU A 55 1.43 13.79 13.77
N GLY A 56 1.33 13.92 15.09
CA GLY A 56 2.45 14.27 15.97
C GLY A 56 3.62 13.27 15.86
N VAL A 57 3.34 11.96 15.87
CA VAL A 57 4.35 10.91 15.68
C VAL A 57 5.01 11.04 14.31
N LEU A 58 4.23 11.19 13.24
CA LEU A 58 4.75 11.28 11.86
C LEU A 58 5.59 12.54 11.61
N GLN A 59 5.27 13.65 12.28
CA GLN A 59 6.04 14.89 12.20
C GLN A 59 7.31 14.85 13.06
N GLY A 60 7.28 14.13 14.18
CA GLY A 60 8.40 14.00 15.10
C GLY A 60 9.46 13.00 14.66
N MET A 61 9.10 12.03 13.82
CA MET A 61 10.05 11.03 13.33
C MET A 61 10.96 11.59 12.23
N LYS A 62 12.13 10.97 12.06
CA LYS A 62 12.98 11.25 10.90
C LYS A 62 12.30 10.70 9.64
N VAL A 63 12.12 11.57 8.64
CA VAL A 63 11.55 11.16 7.34
C VAL A 63 12.39 10.04 6.74
N PRO A 64 11.79 8.89 6.41
CA PRO A 64 12.52 7.77 5.81
C PRO A 64 13.18 8.17 4.49
N ALA A 65 14.38 7.65 4.24
CA ALA A 65 15.10 7.92 3.01
C ALA A 65 14.33 7.40 1.79
N SER A 66 14.41 8.11 0.66
CA SER A 66 13.78 7.70 -0.61
C SER A 66 14.30 6.37 -1.17
N SER A 67 15.48 5.94 -0.72
CA SER A 67 16.03 4.60 -1.03
C SER A 67 15.30 3.48 -0.27
N ASP A 68 14.74 3.76 0.92
CA ASP A 68 13.89 2.82 1.66
C ASP A 68 12.43 3.00 1.24
N LYS A 69 12.11 2.41 0.11
CA LYS A 69 10.84 2.66 -0.59
C LYS A 69 9.61 2.29 0.24
N LEU A 70 9.66 1.19 1.01
CA LEU A 70 8.53 0.76 1.84
C LEU A 70 8.24 1.77 2.95
N GLN A 71 9.28 2.13 3.73
CA GLN A 71 9.12 3.06 4.84
C GLN A 71 8.70 4.45 4.36
N ASN A 72 9.33 4.93 3.27
CA ASN A 72 9.04 6.24 2.70
C ASN A 72 7.62 6.33 2.16
N ALA A 73 7.15 5.30 1.42
CA ALA A 73 5.79 5.25 0.90
C ALA A 73 4.75 5.11 2.02
N THR A 74 5.04 4.33 3.07
CA THR A 74 4.15 4.19 4.22
C THR A 74 4.07 5.51 5.00
N TRP A 75 5.20 6.15 5.27
CA TRP A 75 5.23 7.47 5.91
C TRP A 75 4.43 8.51 5.12
N ALA A 76 4.61 8.55 3.80
CA ALA A 76 3.90 9.47 2.93
C ALA A 76 2.38 9.25 2.97
N LEU A 77 1.93 7.99 2.85
CA LEU A 77 0.51 7.64 2.91
C LEU A 77 -0.12 7.98 4.26
N LEU A 78 0.52 7.59 5.36
CA LEU A 78 0.00 7.86 6.71
C LEU A 78 -0.01 9.36 7.01
N THR A 79 0.96 10.12 6.50
CA THR A 79 0.99 11.58 6.65
C THR A 79 -0.19 12.24 5.92
N VAL A 80 -0.50 11.81 4.70
CA VAL A 80 -1.69 12.28 3.97
C VAL A 80 -2.96 11.94 4.76
N GLN A 81 -3.09 10.72 5.24
CA GLN A 81 -4.21 10.27 6.04
C GLN A 81 -4.38 11.11 7.32
N ALA A 82 -3.31 11.30 8.08
CA ALA A 82 -3.34 12.06 9.32
C ALA A 82 -3.71 13.54 9.07
N LYS A 83 -3.12 14.16 8.05
CA LYS A 83 -3.48 15.54 7.65
C LYS A 83 -4.96 15.64 7.28
N TYR A 84 -5.48 14.70 6.47
CA TYR A 84 -6.89 14.68 6.08
C TYR A 84 -7.82 14.59 7.28
N LYS A 85 -7.55 13.64 8.19
CA LYS A 85 -8.35 13.44 9.40
C LYS A 85 -8.31 14.62 10.38
N ASN A 86 -7.24 15.40 10.36
CA ASN A 86 -7.08 16.62 11.15
C ASN A 86 -7.57 17.89 10.44
N TYR A 87 -8.28 17.77 9.32
CA TYR A 87 -8.80 18.91 8.55
C TYR A 87 -7.72 19.93 8.17
N LYS A 88 -6.49 19.50 7.93
CA LYS A 88 -5.40 20.39 7.50
C LYS A 88 -5.57 20.75 6.04
N GLU A 89 -5.57 22.04 5.73
CA GLU A 89 -5.75 22.56 4.35
C GLU A 89 -4.58 22.21 3.42
N GLU A 90 -3.38 22.00 3.97
CA GLU A 90 -2.15 21.63 3.27
C GLU A 90 -2.17 20.23 2.59
N LEU A 91 -3.35 19.63 2.45
CA LEU A 91 -3.55 18.40 1.67
C LEU A 91 -3.29 18.58 0.16
N ALA A 92 -3.17 19.82 -0.32
CA ALA A 92 -2.97 20.10 -1.73
C ALA A 92 -1.62 19.62 -2.30
N ASP A 93 -0.69 19.17 -1.45
CA ASP A 93 0.57 18.58 -1.89
C ASP A 93 0.35 17.15 -2.40
N SER A 94 0.19 17.03 -3.71
CA SER A 94 0.10 15.73 -4.38
C SER A 94 1.39 14.91 -4.31
N THR A 95 2.50 15.49 -3.84
CA THR A 95 3.82 14.83 -3.81
C THR A 95 3.81 13.60 -2.93
N LEU A 96 3.27 13.71 -1.71
CA LEU A 96 3.24 12.57 -0.78
C LEU A 96 2.37 11.43 -1.29
N ILE A 97 1.18 11.75 -1.82
CA ILE A 97 0.31 10.67 -2.34
C ILE A 97 0.90 10.02 -3.59
N ASN A 98 1.66 10.75 -4.40
CA ASN A 98 2.34 10.17 -5.55
C ASN A 98 3.48 9.23 -5.13
N ILE A 99 4.26 9.55 -4.09
CA ILE A 99 5.26 8.64 -3.50
C ILE A 99 4.60 7.31 -3.08
N ALA A 100 3.49 7.39 -2.36
CA ALA A 100 2.74 6.23 -1.93
C ALA A 100 2.17 5.44 -3.12
N TYR A 101 1.60 6.13 -4.10
CA TYR A 101 1.01 5.54 -5.31
C TYR A 101 2.06 4.77 -6.12
N ASP A 102 3.20 5.37 -6.41
CA ASP A 102 4.26 4.77 -7.23
C ASP A 102 4.82 3.48 -6.63
N TYR A 103 4.75 3.36 -5.32
CA TYR A 103 5.17 2.17 -4.59
C TYR A 103 4.04 1.15 -4.47
N PHE A 104 2.92 1.50 -3.81
CA PHE A 104 1.89 0.53 -3.41
C PHE A 104 1.11 -0.04 -4.59
N MET A 105 0.94 0.69 -5.70
CA MET A 105 0.26 0.14 -6.87
C MET A 105 1.01 -1.05 -7.51
N LYS A 106 2.29 -1.25 -7.17
CA LYS A 106 3.13 -2.37 -7.64
C LYS A 106 3.22 -3.52 -6.64
N GLN A 107 2.64 -3.37 -5.43
CA GLN A 107 2.68 -4.38 -4.39
C GLN A 107 1.40 -5.22 -4.39
N ASP A 108 1.45 -6.39 -3.74
CA ASP A 108 0.25 -7.20 -3.47
C ASP A 108 -0.31 -6.85 -2.08
N ASP A 109 -0.77 -5.60 -1.94
CA ASP A 109 -1.37 -5.06 -0.72
C ASP A 109 -2.63 -4.28 -1.08
N ALA A 110 -3.75 -4.99 -1.11
CA ALA A 110 -5.04 -4.44 -1.49
C ALA A 110 -5.48 -3.30 -0.56
N ARG A 111 -5.20 -3.41 0.75
CA ARG A 111 -5.55 -2.37 1.71
C ARG A 111 -4.80 -1.06 1.43
N ARG A 112 -3.48 -1.12 1.23
CA ARG A 112 -2.66 0.05 0.91
C ARG A 112 -3.03 0.65 -0.45
N LYS A 113 -3.34 -0.18 -1.45
CA LYS A 113 -3.84 0.27 -2.75
C LYS A 113 -5.14 1.04 -2.60
N ALA A 114 -6.11 0.47 -1.87
CA ALA A 114 -7.39 1.15 -1.62
C ALA A 114 -7.20 2.51 -0.92
N MET A 115 -6.34 2.57 0.10
CA MET A 115 -6.03 3.82 0.81
C MET A 115 -5.42 4.88 -0.13
N VAL A 116 -4.43 4.49 -0.92
CA VAL A 116 -3.77 5.40 -1.87
C VAL A 116 -4.76 5.95 -2.90
N LEU A 117 -5.57 5.08 -3.48
CA LEU A 117 -6.60 5.46 -4.47
C LEU A 117 -7.67 6.37 -3.82
N TYR A 118 -8.09 6.06 -2.60
CA TYR A 118 -9.02 6.89 -1.85
C TYR A 118 -8.48 8.31 -1.65
N TYR A 119 -7.28 8.46 -1.09
CA TYR A 119 -6.71 9.80 -0.84
C TYR A 119 -6.35 10.54 -2.11
N LYS A 120 -6.03 9.83 -3.19
CA LYS A 120 -5.88 10.45 -4.51
C LYS A 120 -7.21 11.02 -5.02
N GLY A 121 -8.31 10.28 -4.84
CA GLY A 121 -9.66 10.76 -5.12
C GLY A 121 -10.03 12.00 -4.29
N VAL A 122 -9.70 12.01 -3.00
CA VAL A 122 -9.88 13.17 -2.13
C VAL A 122 -9.15 14.41 -2.67
N LEU A 123 -7.89 14.25 -3.11
CA LEU A 123 -7.11 15.36 -3.67
C LEU A 123 -7.69 15.86 -4.99
N TYR A 124 -8.16 14.97 -5.84
CA TYR A 124 -8.85 15.35 -7.07
C TYR A 124 -10.14 16.13 -6.78
N GLY A 125 -10.95 15.66 -5.82
CA GLY A 125 -12.16 16.38 -5.41
C GLY A 125 -11.88 17.77 -4.87
N LYS A 126 -10.80 17.96 -4.09
CA LYS A 126 -10.36 19.29 -3.62
C LYS A 126 -9.86 20.21 -4.75
N ALA A 127 -9.41 19.64 -5.84
CA ALA A 127 -8.96 20.36 -7.04
C ALA A 127 -10.08 20.55 -8.09
N ASP A 128 -11.35 20.34 -7.70
CA ASP A 128 -12.54 20.39 -8.57
C ASP A 128 -12.51 19.44 -9.78
N LYS A 129 -11.69 18.37 -9.67
CA LYS A 129 -11.56 17.31 -10.67
C LYS A 129 -12.49 16.15 -10.34
N THR A 130 -13.80 16.40 -10.47
CA THR A 130 -14.84 15.45 -10.02
C THR A 130 -14.77 14.11 -10.73
N GLN A 131 -14.51 14.10 -12.02
CA GLN A 131 -14.43 12.86 -12.80
C GLN A 131 -13.24 12.00 -12.35
N GLU A 132 -12.05 12.59 -12.20
CA GLU A 132 -10.85 11.90 -11.75
C GLU A 132 -10.99 11.41 -10.29
N ALA A 133 -11.72 12.18 -9.46
CA ALA A 133 -12.05 11.75 -8.10
C ALA A 133 -12.94 10.50 -8.12
N GLN A 134 -14.00 10.51 -8.93
CA GLN A 134 -14.91 9.39 -9.11
C GLN A 134 -14.18 8.12 -9.60
N GLU A 135 -13.35 8.25 -10.64
CA GLU A 135 -12.54 7.14 -11.16
C GLU A 135 -11.61 6.55 -10.10
N SER A 136 -10.99 7.42 -9.28
CA SER A 136 -10.12 6.98 -8.20
C SER A 136 -10.87 6.23 -7.11
N TYR A 137 -12.07 6.70 -6.73
CA TYR A 137 -12.90 6.00 -5.74
C TYR A 137 -13.43 4.67 -6.26
N LEU A 138 -13.82 4.57 -7.53
CA LEU A 138 -14.24 3.28 -8.13
C LEU A 138 -13.11 2.26 -8.08
N LYS A 139 -11.87 2.64 -8.44
CA LYS A 139 -10.70 1.76 -8.31
C LYS A 139 -10.39 1.41 -6.85
N ALA A 140 -10.62 2.35 -5.92
CA ALA A 140 -10.46 2.08 -4.49
C ALA A 140 -11.47 1.04 -3.98
N ILE A 141 -12.72 1.04 -4.49
CA ILE A 141 -13.74 0.02 -4.19
C ILE A 141 -13.24 -1.36 -4.62
N GLU A 142 -12.74 -1.52 -5.85
CA GLU A 142 -12.22 -2.79 -6.35
C GLU A 142 -11.12 -3.39 -5.45
N GLU A 143 -10.30 -2.54 -4.84
CA GLU A 143 -9.22 -2.98 -3.95
C GLU A 143 -9.72 -3.24 -2.53
N VAL A 144 -10.60 -2.38 -1.97
CA VAL A 144 -11.07 -2.54 -0.59
C VAL A 144 -11.96 -3.76 -0.42
N GLU A 145 -12.71 -4.15 -1.44
CA GLU A 145 -13.55 -5.36 -1.44
C GLU A 145 -12.74 -6.66 -1.27
N LYS A 146 -11.44 -6.64 -1.58
CA LYS A 146 -10.51 -7.74 -1.32
C LYS A 146 -10.07 -7.82 0.14
N THR A 147 -10.49 -6.88 0.98
CA THR A 147 -10.08 -6.73 2.37
C THR A 147 -11.26 -6.92 3.34
N LYS A 148 -10.95 -6.87 4.64
CA LYS A 148 -11.97 -6.79 5.71
C LYS A 148 -11.93 -5.43 6.41
N ASP A 149 -11.37 -4.40 5.77
CA ASP A 149 -11.32 -3.04 6.32
C ASP A 149 -12.64 -2.30 6.05
N TYR A 150 -13.64 -2.59 6.89
CA TYR A 150 -14.98 -1.99 6.77
C TYR A 150 -14.99 -0.48 7.02
N GLN A 151 -14.03 0.04 7.78
CA GLN A 151 -13.92 1.48 8.02
C GLN A 151 -13.46 2.21 6.76
N LEU A 152 -12.44 1.67 6.09
CA LEU A 152 -11.97 2.20 4.82
C LEU A 152 -13.05 2.06 3.74
N ALA A 153 -13.72 0.92 3.66
CA ALA A 153 -14.82 0.70 2.73
C ALA A 153 -15.92 1.76 2.92
N HIS A 154 -16.35 1.99 4.17
CA HIS A 154 -17.36 3.02 4.48
C HIS A 154 -16.92 4.42 3.99
N LEU A 155 -15.68 4.82 4.22
CA LEU A 155 -15.17 6.10 3.74
C LEU A 155 -15.23 6.23 2.22
N ILE A 156 -14.84 5.19 1.49
CA ILE A 156 -14.83 5.18 0.03
C ILE A 156 -16.25 5.27 -0.52
N TYR A 157 -17.16 4.40 -0.03
CA TYR A 157 -18.57 4.38 -0.49
C TYR A 157 -19.30 5.69 -0.16
N SER A 158 -19.04 6.27 1.00
CA SER A 158 -19.62 7.57 1.37
C SER A 158 -19.14 8.69 0.44
N SER A 159 -17.86 8.68 0.06
CA SER A 159 -17.29 9.71 -0.81
C SER A 159 -17.85 9.65 -2.22
N ILE A 160 -17.98 8.46 -2.80
CA ILE A 160 -18.59 8.33 -4.13
C ILE A 160 -20.10 8.62 -4.10
N GLY A 161 -20.78 8.23 -3.03
CA GLY A 161 -22.18 8.56 -2.82
C GLY A 161 -22.44 10.06 -2.80
N ASN A 162 -21.56 10.82 -2.16
CA ASN A 162 -21.61 12.29 -2.16
C ASN A 162 -21.44 12.87 -3.58
N ILE A 163 -20.53 12.33 -4.39
CA ILE A 163 -20.39 12.79 -5.82
C ILE A 163 -21.68 12.58 -6.57
N TYR A 164 -22.31 11.42 -6.47
CA TYR A 164 -23.57 11.14 -7.15
C TYR A 164 -24.70 12.05 -6.66
N LEU A 165 -24.77 12.28 -5.35
CA LEU A 165 -25.79 13.17 -4.79
C LEU A 165 -25.61 14.61 -5.32
N TYR A 166 -24.40 15.13 -5.34
CA TYR A 166 -24.11 16.46 -5.89
C TYR A 166 -24.46 16.59 -7.38
N ASN A 167 -24.10 15.59 -8.17
CA ASN A 167 -24.41 15.58 -9.60
C ASN A 167 -25.94 15.55 -9.83
N SER A 168 -26.67 14.72 -9.11
CA SER A 168 -28.13 14.66 -9.22
C SER A 168 -28.82 15.97 -8.81
N LEU A 169 -28.36 16.60 -7.72
CA LEU A 169 -28.91 17.89 -7.29
C LEU A 169 -28.63 19.01 -8.32
N ASN A 170 -27.46 19.02 -8.92
CA ASN A 170 -27.11 19.97 -9.98
C ASN A 170 -27.97 19.77 -11.23
N GLU A 171 -28.23 18.53 -11.64
CA GLU A 171 -29.12 18.23 -12.77
C GLU A 171 -30.55 18.71 -12.51
N TYR A 172 -31.08 18.51 -11.29
CA TYR A 172 -32.40 19.04 -10.90
C TYR A 172 -32.43 20.57 -10.87
N ALA A 173 -31.38 21.23 -10.38
CA ALA A 173 -31.30 22.68 -10.33
C ALA A 173 -31.25 23.32 -11.73
N LEU A 174 -30.65 22.64 -12.72
CA LEU A 174 -30.60 23.10 -14.12
C LEU A 174 -31.93 22.92 -14.87
N GLN A 175 -32.84 22.10 -14.37
CA GLN A 175 -34.15 21.84 -14.92
C GLN A 175 -35.24 22.82 -14.42
N MET A 176 -34.97 23.59 -13.34
CA MET A 176 -35.83 24.60 -12.75
C MET A 176 -35.50 26.01 -13.28
#